data_d14a7bd524edee13f5873e4095072264
#
_entry.id   d14a7bd524edee13f5873e4095072264
#
_cell.length_a   1.000
_cell.length_b   1.000
_cell.length_c   1.000
_cell.angle_alpha   90.00
_cell.angle_beta   90.00
_cell.angle_gamma   90.00
#
_symmetry.space_group_name_H-M   'P 1'
#
loop_
_entity.id
_entity.type
_entity.pdbx_description
1 polymer ?
#
loop_
_entity_poly.entity_id
_entity_poly.type
_entity_poly.pdbx_seq_one_letter_code
_entity_poly.pdbx_strand_id
1 'polypeptide(L)'
;GREPHHLWRDEDDHSKGDYKDNVPLQPSYEQQDEVNQAFVKKYPNIKCIGRHVRYAHSGSENSLKAFLWYEDHTFESKLFTFNILDRVGGGDAFAAGLIYAMMHDYKPMDMVNFAVASSVIKHTIRGDGNITDDVQSIRNLMNMNYDIKR
;
A
#
# COMPACT_ATOMS: atom_id res chain seq x y z
N GLY A 1 -12.43 2.88 16.82
CA GLY A 1 -13.04 1.93 16.88
C GLY A 1 -13.07 0.73 15.97
N ARG A 2 -14.19 0.09 15.99
CA ARG A 2 -14.35 -1.12 15.24
C ARG A 2 -14.54 -0.87 13.75
N GLU A 3 -15.11 0.26 13.41
CA GLU A 3 -15.40 0.54 12.01
C GLU A 3 -14.17 0.56 11.11
N PRO A 4 -13.09 1.25 11.48
CA PRO A 4 -11.94 1.26 10.56
C PRO A 4 -11.39 -0.12 10.30
N HIS A 5 -11.34 -0.94 11.34
CA HIS A 5 -10.84 -2.30 11.21
C HIS A 5 -11.77 -3.13 10.33
N HIS A 6 -13.06 -2.95 10.53
CA HIS A 6 -14.06 -3.66 9.77
C HIS A 6 -14.02 -3.27 8.29
N LEU A 7 -13.82 -1.99 8.02
CA LEU A 7 -13.76 -1.52 6.64
C LEU A 7 -12.57 -2.12 5.90
N TRP A 8 -11.45 -2.24 6.59
CA TRP A 8 -10.28 -2.84 5.95
C TRP A 8 -10.53 -4.30 5.59
N ARG A 9 -11.21 -4.99 6.47
CA ARG A 9 -11.54 -6.38 6.22
C ARG A 9 -12.51 -6.53 5.06
N ASP A 10 -13.46 -5.61 4.99
CA ASP A 10 -14.42 -5.62 3.91
C ASP A 10 -13.75 -5.43 2.56
N GLU A 11 -12.75 -4.59 2.52
CA GLU A 11 -12.05 -4.37 1.27
C GLU A 11 -11.31 -5.62 0.82
N ASP A 12 -10.73 -6.32 1.76
CA ASP A 12 -10.08 -7.58 1.41
C ASP A 12 -11.11 -8.58 0.88
N ASP A 13 -12.26 -8.61 1.49
CA ASP A 13 -13.32 -9.51 1.04
C ASP A 13 -13.82 -9.14 -0.33
N HIS A 14 -13.94 -7.84 -0.57
CA HIS A 14 -14.39 -7.39 -1.89
C HIS A 14 -13.41 -7.84 -2.96
N SER A 15 -12.13 -7.70 -2.70
CA SER A 15 -11.15 -8.10 -3.68
C SER A 15 -11.26 -9.58 -3.99
N LYS A 16 -11.64 -10.38 -2.99
CA LYS A 16 -11.83 -11.80 -3.23
C LYS A 16 -13.09 -12.06 -4.05
N GLY A 17 -14.15 -11.31 -3.77
CA GLY A 17 -15.42 -11.54 -4.41
C GLY A 17 -15.44 -11.17 -5.88
N ASP A 18 -14.60 -10.23 -6.24
CA ASP A 18 -14.67 -9.65 -7.58
C ASP A 18 -13.81 -10.37 -8.59
N TYR A 19 -13.09 -11.39 -8.17
CA TYR A 19 -12.20 -12.10 -9.09
C TYR A 19 -12.92 -12.68 -10.28
N LYS A 20 -14.12 -13.15 -10.07
CA LYS A 20 -14.84 -13.81 -11.14
C LYS A 20 -15.16 -12.86 -12.27
N ASP A 21 -15.22 -11.59 -11.99
CA ASP A 21 -15.46 -10.60 -13.03
C ASP A 21 -14.17 -10.08 -13.64
N ASN A 22 -13.04 -10.50 -13.10
CA ASN A 22 -11.74 -10.09 -13.59
C ASN A 22 -11.47 -8.61 -13.48
N VAL A 23 -12.27 -7.90 -12.69
CA VAL A 23 -12.13 -6.46 -12.50
C VAL A 23 -12.33 -6.16 -11.03
N PRO A 24 -11.28 -6.26 -10.23
CA PRO A 24 -11.40 -5.97 -8.81
C PRO A 24 -11.84 -4.53 -8.57
N LEU A 25 -12.73 -4.35 -7.61
CA LEU A 25 -13.15 -3.01 -7.22
C LEU A 25 -12.01 -2.32 -6.51
N GLN A 26 -11.74 -1.09 -6.90
CA GLN A 26 -10.74 -0.29 -6.25
C GLN A 26 -11.41 0.76 -5.39
N PRO A 27 -10.95 0.93 -4.15
CA PRO A 27 -11.49 2.02 -3.32
C PRO A 27 -11.19 3.34 -3.99
N SER A 28 -12.15 4.22 -4.00
CA SER A 28 -11.94 5.53 -4.58
C SER A 28 -11.13 6.39 -3.61
N TYR A 29 -10.45 7.39 -4.17
CA TYR A 29 -9.74 8.36 -3.35
C TYR A 29 -10.68 9.00 -2.35
N GLU A 30 -11.87 9.38 -2.82
CA GLU A 30 -12.83 10.07 -1.96
C GLU A 30 -13.27 9.20 -0.79
N GLN A 31 -13.50 7.92 -1.04
CA GLN A 31 -13.88 7.01 0.04
C GLN A 31 -12.76 6.87 1.06
N GLN A 32 -11.54 6.76 0.60
CA GLN A 32 -10.41 6.64 1.51
C GLN A 32 -10.19 7.91 2.31
N ASP A 33 -10.37 9.05 1.66
CA ASP A 33 -10.21 10.31 2.35
C ASP A 33 -11.28 10.48 3.42
N GLU A 34 -12.52 10.10 3.12
CA GLU A 34 -13.60 10.17 4.11
C GLU A 34 -13.31 9.28 5.32
N VAL A 35 -12.83 8.08 5.07
CA VAL A 35 -12.48 7.16 6.15
C VAL A 35 -11.37 7.75 7.00
N ASN A 36 -10.36 8.30 6.36
CA ASN A 36 -9.24 8.90 7.08
C ASN A 36 -9.70 10.08 7.93
N GLN A 37 -10.54 10.93 7.38
CA GLN A 37 -11.01 12.09 8.11
C GLN A 37 -11.86 11.69 9.31
N ALA A 38 -12.72 10.69 9.13
CA ALA A 38 -13.51 10.19 10.25
C ALA A 38 -12.62 9.63 11.34
N PHE A 39 -11.58 8.92 10.96
CA PHE A 39 -10.64 8.32 11.90
C PHE A 39 -9.89 9.39 12.68
N VAL A 40 -9.41 10.41 11.98
CA VAL A 40 -8.67 11.49 12.61
C VAL A 40 -9.58 12.32 13.53
N LYS A 41 -10.84 12.49 13.12
CA LYS A 41 -11.79 13.19 13.96
C LYS A 41 -11.99 12.47 15.28
N LYS A 42 -12.02 11.14 15.24
CA LYS A 42 -12.19 10.33 16.44
C LYS A 42 -10.91 10.26 17.26
N TYR A 43 -9.77 10.28 16.62
CA TYR A 43 -8.47 10.17 17.26
C TYR A 43 -7.58 11.32 16.83
N PRO A 44 -7.77 12.50 17.43
CA PRO A 44 -7.13 13.73 16.90
C PRO A 44 -5.60 13.74 17.01
N ASN A 45 -5.03 12.85 17.79
CA ASN A 45 -3.58 12.83 17.94
C ASN A 45 -2.87 12.04 16.85
N ILE A 46 -3.64 11.42 15.95
CA ILE A 46 -3.04 10.67 14.86
C ILE A 46 -2.40 11.64 13.87
N LYS A 47 -1.16 11.37 13.50
CA LYS A 47 -0.42 12.19 12.56
C LYS A 47 -0.32 11.58 11.19
N CYS A 48 -0.52 10.27 11.09
CA CYS A 48 -0.29 9.56 9.86
C CYS A 48 -1.13 8.28 9.83
N ILE A 49 -1.76 8.01 8.71
CA ILE A 49 -2.48 6.76 8.51
C ILE A 49 -2.01 6.19 7.19
N GLY A 50 -1.40 5.01 7.23
CA GLY A 50 -0.98 4.35 6.01
C GLY A 50 -1.71 3.04 5.88
N ARG A 51 -2.12 2.73 4.65
CA ARG A 51 -2.76 1.46 4.43
C ARG A 51 -2.60 1.05 2.97
N HIS A 52 -2.59 -0.24 2.72
CA HIS A 52 -2.47 -0.73 1.37
C HIS A 52 -3.60 -1.69 1.06
N VAL A 53 -3.92 -1.77 -0.23
CA VAL A 53 -5.01 -2.62 -0.72
C VAL A 53 -4.42 -3.52 -1.80
N ARG A 54 -4.74 -4.80 -1.71
CA ARG A 54 -4.25 -5.78 -2.66
C ARG A 54 -5.39 -6.30 -3.51
N TYR A 55 -5.10 -6.45 -4.80
CA TYR A 55 -6.03 -7.03 -5.75
C TYR A 55 -5.37 -8.25 -6.36
N ALA A 56 -5.98 -9.41 -6.23
CA ALA A 56 -5.46 -10.64 -6.81
C ALA A 56 -6.11 -10.84 -8.17
N HIS A 57 -5.30 -10.98 -9.20
CA HIS A 57 -5.80 -11.19 -10.56
C HIS A 57 -5.78 -12.65 -10.93
N SER A 58 -4.84 -13.40 -10.37
CA SER A 58 -4.72 -14.83 -10.61
C SER A 58 -4.01 -15.45 -9.41
N GLY A 59 -3.61 -16.69 -9.55
CA GLY A 59 -2.91 -17.34 -8.46
C GLY A 59 -1.63 -16.65 -8.06
N SER A 60 -0.92 -16.09 -9.01
CA SER A 60 0.37 -15.45 -8.74
C SER A 60 0.36 -13.95 -9.01
N GLU A 61 -0.46 -13.47 -9.93
CA GLU A 61 -0.41 -12.06 -10.29
C GLU A 61 -1.28 -11.24 -9.38
N ASN A 62 -0.70 -10.20 -8.80
CA ASN A 62 -1.38 -9.32 -7.85
C ASN A 62 -1.05 -7.87 -8.14
N SER A 63 -1.91 -6.98 -7.67
CA SER A 63 -1.64 -5.55 -7.69
C SER A 63 -1.74 -5.01 -6.28
N LEU A 64 -0.95 -3.98 -6.02
CA LEU A 64 -0.91 -3.35 -4.70
C LEU A 64 -0.94 -1.85 -4.89
N LYS A 65 -1.75 -1.19 -4.10
CA LYS A 65 -1.86 0.25 -4.06
C LYS A 65 -1.95 0.67 -2.60
N ALA A 66 -1.48 1.87 -2.30
CA ALA A 66 -1.52 2.35 -0.92
C ALA A 66 -2.10 3.75 -0.87
N PHE A 67 -2.59 4.08 0.32
CA PHE A 67 -3.10 5.40 0.63
C PHE A 67 -2.42 5.87 1.91
N LEU A 68 -2.06 7.14 1.94
CA LEU A 68 -1.41 7.76 3.09
C LEU A 68 -2.16 9.03 3.44
N TRP A 69 -2.61 9.12 4.70
CA TRP A 69 -3.10 10.39 5.22
C TRP A 69 -1.97 11.03 6.01
N TYR A 70 -1.64 12.27 5.65
CA TYR A 70 -0.53 12.97 6.26
C TYR A 70 -0.75 14.47 6.09
N GLU A 71 -0.62 15.22 7.16
CA GLU A 71 -0.80 16.67 7.14
C GLU A 71 -2.14 17.06 6.50
N ASP A 72 -3.20 16.41 6.96
CA ASP A 72 -4.58 16.73 6.57
C ASP A 72 -4.93 16.40 5.12
N HIS A 73 -4.12 15.60 4.45
CA HIS A 73 -4.39 15.20 3.08
C HIS A 73 -4.22 13.70 2.92
N THR A 74 -5.00 13.15 2.02
CA THR A 74 -4.85 11.76 1.62
C THR A 74 -4.08 11.70 0.30
N PHE A 75 -3.05 10.87 0.28
CA PHE A 75 -2.21 10.66 -0.90
C PHE A 75 -2.41 9.24 -1.39
N GLU A 76 -2.52 9.09 -2.68
CA GLU A 76 -2.75 7.79 -3.30
C GLU A 76 -1.50 7.40 -4.10
N SER A 77 -1.03 6.18 -3.90
CA SER A 77 0.17 5.72 -4.58
C SER A 77 -0.12 5.28 -6.00
N LYS A 78 0.94 4.97 -6.73
CA LYS A 78 0.83 4.24 -7.98
C LYS A 78 0.30 2.85 -7.70
N LEU A 79 -0.22 2.22 -8.74
CA LEU A 79 -0.64 0.83 -8.67
C LEU A 79 0.51 -0.03 -9.20
N PHE A 80 0.94 -1.00 -8.40
CA PHE A 80 2.01 -1.90 -8.77
C PHE A 80 1.42 -3.28 -9.06
N THR A 81 1.75 -3.84 -10.22
CA THR A 81 1.31 -5.18 -10.57
C THR A 81 2.54 -6.08 -10.67
N PHE A 82 2.47 -7.24 -10.04
CA PHE A 82 3.65 -8.09 -9.90
C PHE A 82 3.23 -9.53 -9.65
N ASN A 83 4.18 -10.43 -9.81
CA ASN A 83 3.97 -11.83 -9.47
C ASN A 83 4.51 -12.10 -8.07
N ILE A 84 3.67 -12.73 -7.25
CA ILE A 84 4.02 -13.01 -5.87
C ILE A 84 4.85 -14.29 -5.81
N LEU A 85 5.99 -14.21 -5.14
CA LEU A 85 6.76 -15.40 -4.76
C LEU A 85 6.45 -15.80 -3.32
N ASP A 86 6.28 -14.81 -2.45
CA ASP A 86 6.09 -15.07 -1.05
C ASP A 86 5.33 -13.89 -0.45
N ARG A 87 4.36 -14.18 0.41
CA ARG A 87 3.57 -13.13 1.05
C ARG A 87 4.07 -12.75 2.43
N VAL A 88 5.07 -13.47 2.93
CA VAL A 88 5.54 -13.25 4.28
C VAL A 88 6.17 -11.87 4.41
N GLY A 89 5.70 -11.11 5.37
CA GLY A 89 6.32 -9.85 5.72
C GLY A 89 5.95 -8.66 4.86
N GLY A 90 4.96 -8.80 3.95
CA GLY A 90 4.58 -7.68 3.09
C GLY A 90 4.06 -6.48 3.86
N GLY A 91 3.23 -6.73 4.88
CA GLY A 91 2.72 -5.64 5.70
C GLY A 91 3.80 -4.99 6.53
N ASP A 92 4.71 -5.79 7.08
CA ASP A 92 5.83 -5.25 7.84
C ASP A 92 6.73 -4.41 6.96
N ALA A 93 6.95 -4.85 5.72
CA ALA A 93 7.78 -4.10 4.79
C ALA A 93 7.13 -2.76 4.43
N PHE A 94 5.81 -2.74 4.28
CA PHE A 94 5.11 -1.49 4.03
C PHE A 94 5.32 -0.52 5.19
N ALA A 95 5.12 -0.99 6.41
CA ALA A 95 5.29 -0.14 7.59
C ALA A 95 6.72 0.35 7.72
N ALA A 96 7.68 -0.55 7.53
CA ALA A 96 9.09 -0.17 7.62
C ALA A 96 9.46 0.85 6.56
N GLY A 97 8.96 0.66 5.34
CA GLY A 97 9.22 1.60 4.26
C GLY A 97 8.64 2.97 4.54
N LEU A 98 7.44 3.01 5.08
CA LEU A 98 6.81 4.27 5.43
C LEU A 98 7.60 5.00 6.50
N ILE A 99 8.01 4.28 7.55
CA ILE A 99 8.79 4.89 8.63
C ILE A 99 10.12 5.39 8.10
N TYR A 100 10.78 4.59 7.28
CA TYR A 100 12.06 5.02 6.68
C TYR A 100 11.89 6.32 5.92
N ALA A 101 10.86 6.40 5.07
CA ALA A 101 10.63 7.58 4.26
C ALA A 101 10.35 8.80 5.12
N MET A 102 9.59 8.61 6.20
CA MET A 102 9.30 9.71 7.12
C MET A 102 10.56 10.19 7.81
N MET A 103 11.41 9.26 8.23
CA MET A 103 12.66 9.62 8.92
C MET A 103 13.65 10.31 7.99
N HIS A 104 13.51 10.12 6.70
CA HIS A 104 14.41 10.73 5.71
C HIS A 104 13.77 11.90 4.99
N ASP A 105 12.68 12.42 5.55
CA ASP A 105 12.02 13.64 5.08
C ASP A 105 11.56 13.57 3.63
N TYR A 106 11.11 12.41 3.21
CA TYR A 106 10.49 12.27 1.89
C TYR A 106 9.22 13.12 1.85
N LYS A 107 8.86 13.58 0.67
CA LYS A 107 7.56 14.22 0.49
C LYS A 107 6.47 13.17 0.62
N PRO A 108 5.27 13.58 1.03
CA PRO A 108 4.21 12.59 1.29
C PRO A 108 3.92 11.66 0.11
N MET A 109 3.91 12.18 -1.12
CA MET A 109 3.69 11.33 -2.28
C MET A 109 4.81 10.30 -2.44
N ASP A 110 6.03 10.70 -2.16
CA ASP A 110 7.17 9.79 -2.20
C ASP A 110 7.11 8.80 -1.05
N MET A 111 6.61 9.23 0.11
CA MET A 111 6.46 8.32 1.24
C MET A 111 5.55 7.15 0.89
N VAL A 112 4.39 7.45 0.33
CA VAL A 112 3.42 6.40 0.04
C VAL A 112 3.91 5.49 -1.07
N ASN A 113 4.56 6.05 -2.08
CA ASN A 113 5.10 5.23 -3.16
C ASN A 113 6.26 4.37 -2.69
N PHE A 114 7.12 4.91 -1.83
CA PHE A 114 8.23 4.15 -1.28
C PHE A 114 7.72 3.00 -0.41
N ALA A 115 6.72 3.28 0.40
CA ALA A 115 6.17 2.26 1.29
C ALA A 115 5.55 1.12 0.51
N VAL A 116 4.75 1.43 -0.51
CA VAL A 116 4.12 0.36 -1.28
C VAL A 116 5.16 -0.38 -2.12
N ALA A 117 6.15 0.32 -2.67
CA ALA A 117 7.23 -0.34 -3.41
C ALA A 117 8.02 -1.28 -2.51
N SER A 118 8.23 -0.90 -1.25
CA SER A 118 8.89 -1.77 -0.29
C SER A 118 8.14 -3.08 -0.12
N SER A 119 6.82 -2.99 -0.03
CA SER A 119 5.99 -4.17 0.12
C SER A 119 6.03 -5.03 -1.14
N VAL A 120 6.01 -4.40 -2.32
CA VAL A 120 6.08 -5.14 -3.57
C VAL A 120 7.38 -5.94 -3.65
N ILE A 121 8.49 -5.32 -3.32
CA ILE A 121 9.77 -6.01 -3.35
C ILE A 121 9.76 -7.18 -2.39
N LYS A 122 9.20 -6.99 -1.21
CA LYS A 122 9.13 -8.08 -0.23
C LYS A 122 8.33 -9.26 -0.77
N HIS A 123 7.24 -8.99 -1.48
CA HIS A 123 6.44 -10.05 -2.08
C HIS A 123 7.19 -10.80 -3.17
N THR A 124 8.20 -10.20 -3.76
CA THR A 124 8.96 -10.80 -4.86
C THR A 124 10.27 -11.41 -4.39
N ILE A 125 10.49 -11.45 -3.06
CA ILE A 125 11.67 -12.07 -2.48
C ILE A 125 11.20 -13.30 -1.70
N ARG A 126 11.91 -14.43 -1.89
CA ARG A 126 11.57 -15.62 -1.16
C ARG A 126 12.15 -15.54 0.25
N GLY A 127 11.30 -15.78 1.25
CA GLY A 127 11.73 -15.85 2.63
C GLY A 127 11.86 -14.48 3.29
N ASP A 128 12.76 -14.37 4.24
CA ASP A 128 12.89 -13.21 5.12
C ASP A 128 13.99 -12.26 4.69
N GLY A 129 14.05 -11.93 3.42
CA GLY A 129 15.07 -10.99 2.96
C GLY A 129 15.03 -9.68 3.74
N ASN A 130 16.20 -9.09 3.93
CA ASN A 130 16.34 -7.84 4.66
C ASN A 130 16.05 -6.68 3.72
N ILE A 131 14.95 -6.00 3.97
CA ILE A 131 14.51 -4.95 3.07
C ILE A 131 15.37 -3.68 3.16
N THR A 132 16.03 -3.50 4.29
CA THR A 132 16.80 -2.28 4.48
C THR A 132 18.02 -2.21 3.57
N ASP A 133 18.47 -3.34 3.08
CA ASP A 133 19.62 -3.36 2.17
C ASP A 133 19.22 -2.98 0.76
N ASP A 134 17.94 -2.79 0.52
CA ASP A 134 17.43 -2.60 -0.82
C ASP A 134 16.81 -1.24 -1.07
N VAL A 135 17.27 -0.21 -0.34
CA VAL A 135 16.69 1.12 -0.50
C VAL A 135 16.80 1.58 -1.96
N GLN A 136 17.93 1.34 -2.60
CA GLN A 136 18.10 1.75 -3.99
C GLN A 136 17.17 0.97 -4.91
N SER A 137 16.98 -0.31 -4.66
CA SER A 137 16.05 -1.13 -5.44
C SER A 137 14.62 -0.64 -5.28
N ILE A 138 14.25 -0.26 -4.07
CA ILE A 138 12.91 0.27 -3.81
C ILE A 138 12.72 1.57 -4.57
N ARG A 139 13.70 2.46 -4.52
CA ARG A 139 13.60 3.71 -5.24
C ARG A 139 13.53 3.51 -6.74
N ASN A 140 14.29 2.55 -7.25
CA ASN A 140 14.24 2.24 -8.67
C ASN A 140 12.86 1.73 -9.06
N LEU A 141 12.29 0.83 -8.29
CA LEU A 141 10.97 0.31 -8.59
C LEU A 141 9.91 1.40 -8.56
N MET A 142 9.97 2.24 -7.53
CA MET A 142 9.02 3.31 -7.35
C MET A 142 9.04 4.27 -8.55
N ASN A 143 10.21 4.51 -9.12
CA ASN A 143 10.35 5.41 -10.25
C ASN A 143 10.06 4.75 -11.59
N MET A 144 10.37 3.47 -11.74
CA MET A 144 10.19 2.74 -12.98
C MET A 144 8.76 2.35 -13.26
N ASN A 145 7.96 2.29 -12.25
CA ASN A 145 6.63 1.69 -12.39
C ASN A 145 5.78 2.38 -13.45
N TYR A 146 6.01 3.64 -13.69
CA TYR A 146 5.30 4.33 -14.76
C TYR A 146 5.51 3.65 -16.10
N ASP A 147 6.76 3.34 -16.38
CA ASP A 147 7.10 2.78 -17.69
C ASP A 147 6.58 1.38 -17.82
N ILE A 148 6.61 0.64 -16.75
CA ILE A 148 6.20 -0.76 -16.79
C ILE A 148 4.71 -0.89 -17.00
N LYS A 149 3.94 0.07 -16.54
CA LYS A 149 2.50 -0.04 -16.60
C LYS A 149 1.96 -0.02 -18.01
N ARG A 150 2.74 0.37 -18.95
CA ARG A 150 2.30 0.28 -20.32
C ARG A 150 2.64 -1.08 -20.93
#